data_f55d3c946d6fb440fdd28559804b8f35
#
_entry.id   f55d3c946d6fb440fdd28559804b8f35
#
_cell.length_a   1.000
_cell.length_b   1.000
_cell.length_c   1.000
_cell.angle_alpha   90.00
_cell.angle_beta   90.00
_cell.angle_gamma   90.00
#
_symmetry.space_group_name_H-M   'P 1'
#
loop_
_entity.id
_entity.type
_entity.pdbx_description
1 polymer ?
#
loop_
_entity_poly.entity_id
_entity_poly.type
_entity_poly.pdbx_seq_one_letter_code
_entity_poly.pdbx_strand_id
1 'polypeptide(L)'
;MSPVPSWLQRAYNQDHIANVWRILTDREGSRICVRSMSVASRYHQEPDIYDAPTTPTPLSSGALPEILTNHYSIALGCSSENRYRNRYADIHPYDRTRVALDGRYINANWVRERAGGRWTIATQAPIPNTTHEFLSILAGIHSPLVPPGEFSSKFTRVRTIAQLTPYFESGRQKAHPYFPFEPGESRVIHPVKEASELPPLKLTLIKAEVIENAKCVVCTVSIAPVSAEGPIPAVMFRHLLYGAWPDNGIPEPEDRESLLNFIRLVDRTNKDLSGLEATADVEPPIMVHCSAGVGRTGSFIALSSFLRSNGLISKPNPHTTEVYPPLPQSPLGLLPESISWDEVSQEVDSLREQRPGMVQRPEQLHLIYEILIAAFIFMANGNVNHYRQHS
;
A
#
# COMPACT_ATOMS: atom_id res chain seq x y z
N MET A 1 7.23 -29.73 19.38
CA MET A 1 6.42 -28.52 19.60
C MET A 1 5.93 -28.04 18.23
N SER A 2 4.73 -27.49 18.14
CA SER A 2 4.22 -26.91 16.87
C SER A 2 5.13 -25.76 16.42
N PRO A 3 5.49 -25.66 15.14
CA PRO A 3 6.27 -24.54 14.60
C PRO A 3 5.46 -23.23 14.56
N VAL A 4 4.14 -23.32 14.65
CA VAL A 4 3.24 -22.17 14.60
C VAL A 4 3.17 -21.51 15.99
N PRO A 5 3.30 -20.18 16.10
CA PRO A 5 3.16 -19.45 17.36
C PRO A 5 1.82 -19.73 18.06
N SER A 6 1.82 -19.81 19.39
CA SER A 6 0.62 -20.17 20.17
C SER A 6 -0.55 -19.20 19.97
N TRP A 7 -0.27 -17.90 19.83
CA TRP A 7 -1.30 -16.90 19.56
C TRP A 7 -1.98 -17.16 18.20
N LEU A 8 -1.21 -17.53 17.16
CA LEU A 8 -1.74 -17.79 15.82
C LEU A 8 -2.53 -19.11 15.78
N GLN A 9 -2.08 -20.16 16.52
CA GLN A 9 -2.85 -21.39 16.68
C GLN A 9 -4.21 -21.12 17.34
N ARG A 10 -4.22 -20.28 18.38
CA ARG A 10 -5.45 -19.86 19.07
C ARG A 10 -6.35 -19.00 18.17
N ALA A 11 -5.77 -18.09 17.38
CA ALA A 11 -6.49 -17.18 16.49
C ALA A 11 -7.10 -17.89 15.27
N TYR A 12 -6.50 -18.98 14.81
CA TYR A 12 -6.97 -19.72 13.63
C TYR A 12 -8.19 -20.58 13.98
N ASN A 13 -9.29 -19.92 14.21
CA ASN A 13 -10.60 -20.49 14.49
C ASN A 13 -11.67 -19.67 13.74
N GLN A 14 -12.61 -20.32 13.08
CA GLN A 14 -13.61 -19.65 12.24
C GLN A 14 -14.46 -18.64 13.02
N ASP A 15 -14.92 -19.03 14.22
CA ASP A 15 -15.74 -18.13 15.06
C ASP A 15 -14.94 -16.92 15.53
N HIS A 16 -13.66 -17.13 15.88
CA HIS A 16 -12.77 -16.02 16.25
C HIS A 16 -12.52 -15.08 15.06
N ILE A 17 -12.16 -15.62 13.90
CA ILE A 17 -11.92 -14.81 12.69
C ILE A 17 -13.18 -14.05 12.28
N ALA A 18 -14.36 -14.66 12.37
CA ALA A 18 -15.63 -13.99 12.10
C ALA A 18 -15.90 -12.86 13.10
N ASN A 19 -15.59 -13.06 14.40
CA ASN A 19 -15.68 -12.01 15.41
C ASN A 19 -14.69 -10.86 15.17
N VAL A 20 -13.44 -11.17 14.82
CA VAL A 20 -12.43 -10.17 14.42
C VAL A 20 -12.95 -9.35 13.25
N TRP A 21 -13.45 -10.02 12.20
CA TRP A 21 -14.00 -9.33 11.03
C TRP A 21 -15.15 -8.39 11.40
N ARG A 22 -16.11 -8.86 12.22
CA ARG A 22 -17.24 -8.05 12.68
C ARG A 22 -16.77 -6.79 13.41
N ILE A 23 -15.87 -6.94 14.40
CA ILE A 23 -15.35 -5.81 15.19
C ILE A 23 -14.58 -4.82 14.30
N LEU A 24 -13.72 -5.30 13.41
CA LEU A 24 -12.99 -4.46 12.47
C LEU A 24 -13.91 -3.74 11.48
N THR A 25 -15.04 -4.37 11.11
CA THR A 25 -16.06 -3.76 10.25
C THR A 25 -16.83 -2.66 10.99
N ASP A 26 -17.21 -2.89 12.23
CA ASP A 26 -17.88 -1.90 13.07
C ASP A 26 -16.99 -0.65 13.28
N ARG A 27 -15.69 -0.86 13.55
CA ARG A 27 -14.71 0.23 13.65
C ARG A 27 -14.53 0.99 12.32
N GLU A 28 -14.50 0.26 11.19
CA GLU A 28 -14.44 0.90 9.87
C GLU A 28 -15.72 1.69 9.57
N GLY A 29 -16.89 1.22 10.00
CA GLY A 29 -18.15 1.97 9.98
C GLY A 29 -18.05 3.30 10.71
N SER A 30 -17.42 3.30 11.90
CA SER A 30 -17.16 4.53 12.67
C SER A 30 -16.22 5.49 11.89
N ARG A 31 -15.15 4.98 11.27
CA ARG A 31 -14.26 5.78 10.42
C ARG A 31 -15.00 6.39 9.22
N ILE A 32 -15.87 5.61 8.56
CA ILE A 32 -16.70 6.09 7.44
C ILE A 32 -17.60 7.23 7.88
N CYS A 33 -18.27 7.10 9.02
CA CYS A 33 -19.12 8.15 9.56
C CYS A 33 -18.34 9.47 9.77
N VAL A 34 -17.17 9.40 10.40
CA VAL A 34 -16.32 10.58 10.65
C VAL A 34 -15.79 11.17 9.33
N ARG A 35 -15.38 10.35 8.36
CA ARG A 35 -14.96 10.82 7.03
C ARG A 35 -16.06 11.61 6.33
N SER A 36 -17.30 11.13 6.38
CA SER A 36 -18.44 11.81 5.78
C SER A 36 -18.69 13.18 6.41
N MET A 37 -18.51 13.29 7.71
CA MET A 37 -18.64 14.58 8.44
C MET A 37 -17.51 15.55 8.07
N SER A 38 -16.27 15.07 7.90
CA SER A 38 -15.13 15.91 7.52
C SER A 38 -15.30 16.55 6.14
N VAL A 39 -16.01 15.88 5.25
CA VAL A 39 -16.35 16.41 3.92
C VAL A 39 -17.50 17.43 4.03
N ALA A 40 -18.57 17.11 4.75
CA ALA A 40 -19.73 17.99 4.92
C ALA A 40 -19.37 19.33 5.56
N SER A 41 -18.48 19.33 6.56
CA SER A 41 -18.05 20.55 7.26
C SER A 41 -17.37 21.59 6.37
N ARG A 42 -16.73 21.17 5.28
CA ARG A 42 -16.08 22.10 4.33
C ARG A 42 -17.06 22.68 3.32
N TYR A 43 -18.08 21.93 2.90
CA TYR A 43 -19.11 22.47 2.01
C TYR A 43 -19.94 23.59 2.66
N HIS A 44 -20.03 23.61 4.00
CA HIS A 44 -20.70 24.71 4.73
C HIS A 44 -19.83 25.94 4.99
N GLN A 45 -18.55 25.92 4.62
CA GLN A 45 -17.62 27.06 4.76
C GLN A 45 -17.42 27.86 3.47
N GLU A 46 -17.87 27.37 2.32
CA GLU A 46 -17.96 28.18 1.09
C GLU A 46 -19.31 28.93 1.10
N PRO A 47 -19.35 30.27 0.91
CA PRO A 47 -20.61 31.01 0.90
C PRO A 47 -21.42 30.61 -0.34
N ASP A 48 -22.51 29.89 -0.12
CA ASP A 48 -23.50 29.58 -1.15
C ASP A 48 -24.17 30.88 -1.66
N ILE A 49 -24.01 31.17 -2.93
CA ILE A 49 -24.76 32.19 -3.68
C ILE A 49 -25.95 31.48 -4.37
N TYR A 50 -26.70 30.67 -3.68
CA TYR A 50 -28.03 30.24 -4.16
C TYR A 50 -28.88 29.73 -3.01
N ASP A 51 -29.99 30.43 -2.74
CA ASP A 51 -31.09 29.97 -1.90
C ASP A 51 -31.66 28.65 -2.40
N ALA A 52 -31.65 27.64 -1.57
CA ALA A 52 -32.38 26.40 -1.76
C ALA A 52 -33.25 26.11 -0.52
N PRO A 53 -34.48 25.53 -0.69
CA PRO A 53 -35.53 25.52 0.32
C PRO A 53 -35.23 24.63 1.52
N THR A 54 -35.60 25.14 2.66
CA THR A 54 -35.58 24.54 4.02
C THR A 54 -36.20 23.14 4.07
N THR A 55 -35.40 22.12 4.51
CA THR A 55 -35.83 20.91 5.26
C THR A 55 -34.65 20.04 5.62
N PRO A 56 -34.73 19.17 6.62
CA PRO A 56 -35.25 19.28 7.98
C PRO A 56 -34.10 19.36 9.02
N THR A 57 -34.46 19.79 10.22
CA THR A 57 -33.63 19.93 11.42
C THR A 57 -32.68 18.72 11.61
N PRO A 58 -31.35 18.94 11.70
CA PRO A 58 -30.43 17.90 12.12
C PRO A 58 -30.65 17.66 13.62
N LEU A 59 -30.73 16.38 14.00
CA LEU A 59 -30.54 15.91 15.35
C LEU A 59 -29.34 16.63 15.98
N SER A 60 -29.54 17.16 17.20
CA SER A 60 -28.49 17.76 18.03
C SER A 60 -27.39 16.72 18.30
N SER A 61 -26.47 16.54 17.36
CA SER A 61 -25.25 15.80 17.58
C SER A 61 -24.32 16.68 18.38
N GLY A 62 -23.97 16.25 19.60
CA GLY A 62 -22.79 16.78 20.26
C GLY A 62 -21.64 16.72 19.25
N ALA A 63 -20.99 17.87 19.00
CA ALA A 63 -19.92 17.97 18.01
C ALA A 63 -18.92 16.84 18.30
N LEU A 64 -18.74 15.92 17.33
CA LEU A 64 -17.63 14.97 17.38
C LEU A 64 -16.35 15.78 17.58
N PRO A 65 -15.46 15.37 18.48
CA PRO A 65 -14.27 16.16 18.74
C PRO A 65 -13.54 16.46 17.42
N GLU A 66 -13.15 17.69 17.22
CA GLU A 66 -12.37 18.16 16.05
C GLU A 66 -11.18 17.26 15.75
N ILE A 67 -10.60 16.65 16.79
CA ILE A 67 -9.55 15.65 16.70
C ILE A 67 -9.93 14.47 15.79
N LEU A 68 -11.17 13.94 15.90
CA LEU A 68 -11.63 12.80 15.09
C LEU A 68 -11.79 13.20 13.63
N THR A 69 -12.41 14.33 13.36
CA THR A 69 -12.65 14.81 12.00
C THR A 69 -11.35 15.14 11.28
N ASN A 70 -10.38 15.73 11.95
CA ASN A 70 -9.05 15.99 11.41
C ASN A 70 -8.27 14.70 11.19
N HIS A 71 -8.35 13.75 12.12
CA HIS A 71 -7.62 12.47 12.02
C HIS A 71 -8.05 11.64 10.81
N TYR A 72 -9.35 11.58 10.52
CA TYR A 72 -9.90 10.80 9.41
C TYR A 72 -10.28 11.65 8.19
N SER A 73 -9.79 12.89 8.11
CA SER A 73 -10.06 13.76 6.97
C SER A 73 -9.59 13.16 5.65
N ILE A 74 -10.47 13.27 4.64
CA ILE A 74 -10.24 12.92 3.24
C ILE A 74 -10.54 14.09 2.30
N ALA A 75 -10.58 15.28 2.85
CA ALA A 75 -11.10 16.47 2.19
C ALA A 75 -10.34 16.85 0.92
N LEU A 76 -9.02 16.63 0.88
CA LEU A 76 -8.22 16.85 -0.34
C LEU A 76 -8.60 15.90 -1.46
N GLY A 77 -8.83 14.62 -1.15
CA GLY A 77 -9.23 13.62 -2.14
C GLY A 77 -10.64 13.86 -2.70
N CYS A 78 -11.54 14.45 -1.90
CA CYS A 78 -12.92 14.76 -2.27
C CYS A 78 -13.07 16.13 -2.94
N SER A 79 -12.03 16.97 -2.95
CA SER A 79 -12.11 18.31 -3.54
C SER A 79 -12.50 18.27 -5.03
N SER A 80 -13.11 19.33 -5.53
CA SER A 80 -13.50 19.49 -6.94
C SER A 80 -12.31 19.27 -7.89
N GLU A 81 -11.12 19.67 -7.48
CA GLU A 81 -9.87 19.55 -8.24
C GLU A 81 -9.34 18.10 -8.30
N ASN A 82 -9.56 17.31 -7.24
CA ASN A 82 -8.95 16.00 -7.09
C ASN A 82 -9.91 14.82 -7.31
N ARG A 83 -11.23 15.02 -7.28
CA ARG A 83 -12.21 13.91 -7.47
C ARG A 83 -11.99 13.08 -8.73
N TYR A 84 -11.56 13.70 -9.82
CA TYR A 84 -11.29 13.04 -11.09
C TYR A 84 -9.93 12.33 -11.15
N ARG A 85 -9.11 12.47 -10.11
CA ARG A 85 -7.82 11.81 -9.94
C ARG A 85 -7.95 10.53 -9.11
N ASN A 86 -9.16 10.18 -8.67
CA ASN A 86 -9.47 8.95 -7.96
C ASN A 86 -10.08 7.94 -8.93
N ARG A 87 -9.57 6.70 -8.89
CA ARG A 87 -10.10 5.59 -9.69
C ARG A 87 -11.50 5.19 -9.24
N TYR A 88 -11.78 5.31 -7.94
CA TYR A 88 -13.05 4.98 -7.28
C TYR A 88 -13.53 6.17 -6.48
N ALA A 89 -14.82 6.46 -6.60
CA ALA A 89 -15.43 7.64 -5.98
C ALA A 89 -15.59 7.53 -4.45
N ASP A 90 -15.42 6.34 -3.90
CA ASP A 90 -15.57 6.02 -2.48
C ASP A 90 -14.25 5.71 -1.76
N ILE A 91 -13.12 5.70 -2.49
CA ILE A 91 -11.78 5.42 -1.94
C ILE A 91 -10.89 6.65 -2.07
N HIS A 92 -10.67 7.32 -0.95
CA HIS A 92 -9.81 8.50 -0.86
C HIS A 92 -8.71 8.29 0.19
N PRO A 93 -7.51 8.85 0.02
CA PRO A 93 -6.47 8.79 1.03
C PRO A 93 -6.81 9.68 2.22
N TYR A 94 -6.44 9.27 3.43
CA TYR A 94 -6.43 10.21 4.57
C TYR A 94 -5.45 11.34 4.32
N ASP A 95 -5.86 12.58 4.58
CA ASP A 95 -5.03 13.76 4.35
C ASP A 95 -3.72 13.71 5.15
N ARG A 96 -3.76 13.23 6.40
CA ARG A 96 -2.61 13.17 7.32
C ARG A 96 -1.52 12.19 6.92
N THR A 97 -1.87 11.10 6.22
CA THR A 97 -0.92 10.08 5.77
C THR A 97 -0.70 10.09 4.26
N ARG A 98 -1.30 11.05 3.57
CA ARG A 98 -1.18 11.17 2.12
C ARG A 98 0.28 11.42 1.69
N VAL A 99 0.67 10.81 0.58
CA VAL A 99 1.96 11.11 -0.05
C VAL A 99 1.90 12.52 -0.63
N ALA A 100 2.75 13.40 -0.11
CA ALA A 100 2.85 14.79 -0.57
C ALA A 100 3.82 14.88 -1.77
N LEU A 101 3.41 15.59 -2.82
CA LEU A 101 4.16 15.78 -4.06
C LEU A 101 4.12 17.26 -4.47
N ASP A 102 4.71 18.16 -3.66
CA ASP A 102 4.83 19.59 -3.97
C ASP A 102 3.51 20.22 -4.49
N GLY A 103 2.44 20.04 -3.73
CA GLY A 103 1.10 20.55 -4.06
C GLY A 103 0.29 19.69 -5.03
N ARG A 104 0.86 18.63 -5.60
CA ARG A 104 0.16 17.71 -6.50
C ARG A 104 -0.52 16.58 -5.73
N TYR A 105 -1.52 15.98 -6.37
CA TYR A 105 -2.33 14.94 -5.78
C TYR A 105 -2.17 13.60 -6.49
N ILE A 106 -1.97 12.57 -5.68
CA ILE A 106 -2.20 11.16 -6.05
C ILE A 106 -3.00 10.49 -4.93
N ASN A 107 -3.79 9.48 -5.29
CA ASN A 107 -4.48 8.65 -4.30
C ASN A 107 -3.49 7.61 -3.73
N ALA A 108 -2.69 8.03 -2.77
CA ALA A 108 -1.68 7.24 -2.10
C ALA A 108 -1.49 7.66 -0.65
N ASN A 109 -1.26 6.69 0.23
CA ASN A 109 -0.92 6.91 1.64
C ASN A 109 0.42 6.26 1.97
N TRP A 110 1.16 6.90 2.85
CA TRP A 110 2.20 6.27 3.63
C TRP A 110 1.58 5.29 4.61
N VAL A 111 2.10 4.08 4.62
CA VAL A 111 1.67 3.01 5.51
C VAL A 111 2.90 2.35 6.11
N ARG A 112 2.99 2.32 7.45
CA ARG A 112 4.03 1.60 8.16
C ARG A 112 3.49 0.29 8.70
N GLU A 113 4.18 -0.80 8.42
CA GLU A 113 3.94 -2.11 9.02
C GLU A 113 4.01 -1.99 10.56
N ARG A 114 2.99 -2.43 11.28
CA ARG A 114 2.97 -2.37 12.74
C ARG A 114 3.98 -3.34 13.36
N ALA A 115 3.98 -4.59 12.90
CA ALA A 115 4.88 -5.62 13.42
C ALA A 115 6.23 -5.62 12.70
N GLY A 116 6.27 -5.43 11.38
CA GLY A 116 7.47 -5.49 10.55
C GLY A 116 8.27 -4.19 10.48
N GLY A 117 7.63 -3.04 10.74
CA GLY A 117 8.27 -1.73 10.84
C GLY A 117 8.59 -1.02 9.52
N ARG A 118 8.47 -1.68 8.35
CA ARG A 118 8.80 -1.08 7.06
C ARG A 118 7.76 -0.06 6.60
N TRP A 119 8.24 1.04 6.01
CA TRP A 119 7.40 1.99 5.29
C TRP A 119 7.06 1.49 3.89
N THR A 120 5.81 1.68 3.51
CA THR A 120 5.23 1.33 2.20
C THR A 120 4.36 2.48 1.72
N ILE A 121 4.34 2.74 0.42
CA ILE A 121 3.36 3.63 -0.21
C ILE A 121 2.25 2.74 -0.79
N ALA A 122 1.08 2.74 -0.13
CA ALA A 122 -0.12 2.08 -0.62
C ALA A 122 -0.90 3.04 -1.53
N THR A 123 -1.10 2.67 -2.79
CA THR A 123 -1.72 3.54 -3.79
C THR A 123 -2.76 2.81 -4.64
N GLN A 124 -3.70 3.54 -5.22
CA GLN A 124 -4.49 3.01 -6.33
C GLN A 124 -3.61 2.73 -7.55
N ALA A 125 -4.02 1.85 -8.44
CA ALA A 125 -3.43 1.78 -9.78
C ALA A 125 -3.59 3.15 -10.46
N PRO A 126 -2.52 3.77 -10.97
CA PRO A 126 -2.62 5.09 -11.57
C PRO A 126 -3.61 5.10 -12.74
N ILE A 127 -4.32 6.20 -12.88
CA ILE A 127 -5.18 6.49 -14.05
C ILE A 127 -4.45 7.47 -14.96
N PRO A 128 -4.87 7.65 -16.22
CA PRO A 128 -4.11 8.44 -17.20
C PRO A 128 -3.71 9.83 -16.72
N ASN A 129 -4.58 10.51 -15.97
CA ASN A 129 -4.35 11.86 -15.45
C ASN A 129 -3.55 11.92 -14.14
N THR A 130 -3.08 10.79 -13.59
CA THR A 130 -2.20 10.71 -12.41
C THR A 130 -0.95 9.87 -12.67
N THR A 131 -0.78 9.38 -13.89
CA THR A 131 0.34 8.53 -14.26
C THR A 131 1.67 9.26 -14.15
N HIS A 132 1.72 10.53 -14.56
CA HIS A 132 2.94 11.32 -14.47
C HIS A 132 3.39 11.53 -13.02
N GLU A 133 2.49 11.95 -12.14
CA GLU A 133 2.76 12.16 -10.72
C GLU A 133 3.17 10.84 -10.02
N PHE A 134 2.54 9.72 -10.37
CA PHE A 134 2.93 8.41 -9.88
C PHE A 134 4.37 8.04 -10.29
N LEU A 135 4.72 8.27 -11.55
CA LEU A 135 6.05 7.98 -12.09
C LEU A 135 7.13 8.95 -11.60
N SER A 136 6.76 10.19 -11.28
CA SER A 136 7.70 11.20 -10.76
C SER A 136 8.33 10.81 -9.43
N ILE A 137 7.63 10.02 -8.62
CA ILE A 137 8.17 9.40 -7.39
C ILE A 137 9.34 8.46 -7.72
N LEU A 138 9.17 7.64 -8.76
CA LEU A 138 10.20 6.68 -9.20
C LEU A 138 11.38 7.37 -9.87
N ALA A 139 11.12 8.47 -10.57
CA ALA A 139 12.16 9.29 -11.18
C ALA A 139 12.98 10.10 -10.16
N GLY A 140 12.52 10.18 -8.90
CA GLY A 140 13.18 10.95 -7.85
C GLY A 140 12.97 12.46 -7.94
N ILE A 141 11.97 12.93 -8.71
CA ILE A 141 11.69 14.37 -8.87
C ILE A 141 11.30 15.01 -7.53
N HIS A 142 10.60 14.26 -6.67
CA HIS A 142 10.13 14.71 -5.35
C HIS A 142 11.04 14.21 -4.22
N SER A 143 12.35 14.18 -4.45
CA SER A 143 13.32 13.78 -3.41
C SER A 143 13.64 14.98 -2.48
N PRO A 144 13.80 14.76 -1.15
CA PRO A 144 13.57 13.49 -0.46
C PRO A 144 12.09 13.22 -0.17
N LEU A 145 11.73 11.93 -0.19
CA LEU A 145 10.41 11.47 0.23
C LEU A 145 10.39 11.32 1.76
N VAL A 146 9.44 11.97 2.42
CA VAL A 146 9.36 12.01 3.89
C VAL A 146 8.01 11.47 4.35
N PRO A 147 8.00 10.36 5.12
CA PRO A 147 6.77 9.89 5.77
C PRO A 147 6.25 10.89 6.81
N PRO A 148 4.94 10.95 7.06
CA PRO A 148 4.35 11.88 8.01
C PRO A 148 4.81 11.57 9.44
N GLY A 149 5.17 12.62 10.19
CA GLY A 149 5.61 12.51 11.59
C GLY A 149 7.06 12.02 11.78
N GLU A 150 7.76 11.70 10.71
CA GLU A 150 9.16 11.24 10.73
C GLU A 150 10.07 12.37 10.28
N PHE A 151 10.74 13.03 11.22
CA PHE A 151 11.66 14.14 10.90
C PHE A 151 13.02 13.67 10.40
N SER A 152 13.39 12.42 10.65
CA SER A 152 14.69 11.84 10.31
C SER A 152 14.66 10.89 9.12
N SER A 153 13.53 10.20 8.89
CA SER A 153 13.41 9.25 7.78
C SER A 153 13.19 9.98 6.46
N LYS A 154 14.24 10.02 5.66
CA LYS A 154 14.21 10.60 4.31
C LYS A 154 14.63 9.55 3.32
N PHE A 155 13.84 9.38 2.26
CA PHE A 155 14.16 8.44 1.19
C PHE A 155 14.42 9.20 -0.10
N THR A 156 15.41 8.76 -0.85
CA THR A 156 15.74 9.39 -2.13
C THR A 156 14.70 9.11 -3.18
N ARG A 157 14.25 7.86 -3.30
CA ARG A 157 13.19 7.47 -4.23
C ARG A 157 12.68 6.06 -3.94
N VAL A 158 11.53 5.71 -4.50
CA VAL A 158 11.05 4.33 -4.60
C VAL A 158 11.75 3.64 -5.77
N ARG A 159 12.16 2.39 -5.59
CA ARG A 159 12.79 1.56 -6.64
C ARG A 159 11.98 0.34 -7.05
N THR A 160 11.00 -0.05 -6.23
CA THR A 160 10.25 -1.29 -6.41
C THR A 160 8.75 -1.04 -6.32
N ILE A 161 8.03 -1.56 -7.31
CA ILE A 161 6.56 -1.57 -7.35
C ILE A 161 6.08 -3.00 -7.29
N ALA A 162 5.14 -3.29 -6.40
CA ALA A 162 4.36 -4.52 -6.39
C ALA A 162 2.93 -4.24 -6.91
N GLN A 163 2.60 -4.74 -8.08
CA GLN A 163 1.26 -4.69 -8.65
C GLN A 163 0.55 -6.03 -8.39
N LEU A 164 -0.62 -5.98 -7.74
CA LEU A 164 -1.37 -7.14 -7.28
C LEU A 164 -2.67 -7.37 -8.09
N THR A 165 -2.74 -6.84 -9.28
CA THR A 165 -3.89 -7.00 -10.18
C THR A 165 -3.41 -6.96 -11.62
N PRO A 166 -3.93 -7.79 -12.52
CA PRO A 166 -3.70 -7.61 -13.94
C PRO A 166 -4.35 -6.32 -14.45
N TYR A 167 -4.11 -5.97 -15.69
CA TYR A 167 -4.70 -4.77 -16.29
C TYR A 167 -6.20 -4.90 -16.49
N PHE A 168 -6.67 -6.10 -16.78
CA PHE A 168 -8.09 -6.42 -16.97
C PHE A 168 -8.49 -7.64 -16.16
N GLU A 169 -9.65 -7.58 -15.52
CA GLU A 169 -10.29 -8.69 -14.80
C GLU A 169 -11.80 -8.64 -15.04
N SER A 170 -12.40 -9.79 -15.36
CA SER A 170 -13.85 -9.90 -15.59
C SER A 170 -14.42 -8.84 -16.56
N GLY A 171 -13.66 -8.55 -17.63
CA GLY A 171 -14.02 -7.54 -18.64
C GLY A 171 -13.89 -6.08 -18.20
N ARG A 172 -13.35 -5.80 -17.01
CA ARG A 172 -13.18 -4.44 -16.48
C ARG A 172 -11.70 -4.09 -16.37
N GLN A 173 -11.36 -2.86 -16.73
CA GLN A 173 -10.01 -2.35 -16.56
C GLN A 173 -9.73 -2.06 -15.08
N LYS A 174 -8.76 -2.78 -14.50
CA LYS A 174 -8.34 -2.66 -13.10
C LYS A 174 -7.10 -1.79 -12.93
N ALA A 175 -6.22 -1.78 -13.91
CA ALA A 175 -5.04 -0.91 -13.96
C ALA A 175 -4.79 -0.44 -15.39
N HIS A 176 -4.13 0.71 -15.54
CA HIS A 176 -3.64 1.19 -16.84
C HIS A 176 -2.15 0.88 -16.94
N PRO A 177 -1.65 0.46 -18.13
CA PRO A 177 -0.23 0.32 -18.35
C PRO A 177 0.44 1.70 -18.37
N TYR A 178 1.53 1.85 -17.63
CA TYR A 178 2.27 3.11 -17.52
C TYR A 178 3.71 3.04 -18.02
N PHE A 179 4.11 1.92 -18.62
CA PHE A 179 5.37 1.74 -19.37
C PHE A 179 5.12 0.82 -20.57
N PRO A 180 6.07 0.70 -21.53
CA PRO A 180 5.95 -0.20 -22.69
C PRO A 180 5.87 -1.67 -22.29
N PHE A 181 5.34 -2.50 -23.21
CA PHE A 181 5.23 -3.95 -22.98
C PHE A 181 6.42 -4.74 -23.55
N GLU A 182 7.08 -4.21 -24.59
CA GLU A 182 8.15 -4.93 -25.26
C GLU A 182 9.53 -4.39 -24.83
N PRO A 183 10.50 -5.26 -24.51
CA PRO A 183 11.86 -4.84 -24.22
C PRO A 183 12.47 -4.03 -25.37
N GLY A 184 13.12 -2.93 -25.03
CA GLY A 184 13.69 -1.96 -25.97
C GLY A 184 12.75 -0.83 -26.38
N GLU A 185 11.45 -0.97 -26.19
CA GLU A 185 10.50 0.10 -26.49
C GLU A 185 10.56 1.21 -25.44
N SER A 186 10.27 2.43 -25.90
CA SER A 186 10.20 3.62 -25.07
C SER A 186 8.84 4.30 -25.19
N ARG A 187 8.39 4.92 -24.08
CA ARG A 187 7.19 5.73 -24.00
C ARG A 187 7.49 7.01 -23.27
N VAL A 188 6.94 8.13 -23.77
CA VAL A 188 7.02 9.43 -23.08
C VAL A 188 5.66 9.71 -22.43
N ILE A 189 5.68 10.03 -21.14
CA ILE A 189 4.52 10.44 -20.36
C ILE A 189 4.65 11.93 -20.07
N HIS A 190 3.69 12.70 -20.56
CA HIS A 190 3.63 14.14 -20.31
C HIS A 190 2.90 14.43 -19.01
N PRO A 191 3.30 15.50 -18.28
CA PRO A 191 2.52 16.01 -17.16
C PRO A 191 1.15 16.49 -17.65
N VAL A 192 0.14 16.45 -16.78
CA VAL A 192 -1.13 17.11 -17.07
C VAL A 192 -0.93 18.62 -17.17
N LYS A 193 -1.84 19.33 -17.84
CA LYS A 193 -1.68 20.77 -18.12
C LYS A 193 -1.41 21.62 -16.88
N GLU A 194 -2.05 21.28 -15.77
CA GLU A 194 -1.91 21.96 -14.48
C GLU A 194 -0.52 21.75 -13.84
N ALA A 195 0.24 20.75 -14.31
CA ALA A 195 1.58 20.42 -13.85
C ALA A 195 2.65 20.63 -14.94
N SER A 196 2.42 21.56 -15.86
CA SER A 196 3.25 21.79 -17.05
C SER A 196 4.70 22.21 -16.78
N GLU A 197 5.01 22.62 -15.55
CA GLU A 197 6.38 22.95 -15.12
C GLU A 197 7.28 21.72 -14.94
N LEU A 198 6.68 20.53 -14.77
CA LEU A 198 7.46 19.31 -14.69
C LEU A 198 7.88 18.82 -16.07
N PRO A 199 9.09 18.25 -16.18
CA PRO A 199 9.54 17.65 -17.42
C PRO A 199 8.72 16.39 -17.76
N PRO A 200 8.48 16.10 -19.04
CA PRO A 200 7.99 14.80 -19.46
C PRO A 200 8.94 13.68 -19.00
N LEU A 201 8.41 12.49 -18.82
CA LEU A 201 9.17 11.32 -18.36
C LEU A 201 9.27 10.31 -19.51
N LYS A 202 10.50 9.97 -19.91
CA LYS A 202 10.75 8.88 -20.85
C LYS A 202 10.96 7.59 -20.06
N LEU A 203 10.15 6.58 -20.37
CA LEU A 203 10.29 5.23 -19.82
C LEU A 203 10.73 4.29 -20.94
N THR A 204 11.67 3.40 -20.62
CA THR A 204 12.11 2.33 -21.53
C THR A 204 12.05 1.01 -20.80
N LEU A 205 11.33 0.02 -21.31
CA LEU A 205 11.38 -1.33 -20.79
C LEU A 205 12.72 -1.97 -21.21
N ILE A 206 13.55 -2.28 -20.24
CA ILE A 206 14.86 -2.88 -20.47
C ILE A 206 14.77 -4.40 -20.53
N LYS A 207 14.00 -5.00 -19.62
CA LYS A 207 13.89 -6.45 -19.48
C LYS A 207 12.55 -6.82 -18.85
N ALA A 208 12.00 -7.96 -19.28
CA ALA A 208 10.87 -8.61 -18.62
C ALA A 208 11.21 -10.09 -18.41
N GLU A 209 10.94 -10.61 -17.22
CA GLU A 209 11.22 -11.99 -16.82
C GLU A 209 10.00 -12.60 -16.11
N VAL A 210 9.63 -13.79 -16.52
CA VAL A 210 8.59 -14.58 -15.83
C VAL A 210 9.25 -15.39 -14.73
N ILE A 211 8.72 -15.29 -13.52
CA ILE A 211 9.17 -16.06 -12.35
C ILE A 211 8.04 -17.01 -11.98
N GLU A 212 8.12 -18.24 -12.49
CA GLU A 212 7.03 -19.23 -12.43
C GLU A 212 6.60 -19.57 -11.01
N ASN A 213 7.56 -19.83 -10.10
CA ASN A 213 7.25 -20.19 -8.71
C ASN A 213 6.65 -19.05 -7.88
N ALA A 214 6.71 -17.81 -8.37
CA ALA A 214 6.08 -16.64 -7.78
C ALA A 214 4.89 -16.14 -8.61
N LYS A 215 4.54 -16.82 -9.71
CA LYS A 215 3.50 -16.40 -10.69
C LYS A 215 3.55 -14.90 -10.98
N CYS A 216 4.74 -14.42 -11.27
CA CYS A 216 5.07 -13.00 -11.35
C CYS A 216 5.85 -12.69 -12.62
N VAL A 217 5.55 -11.52 -13.21
CA VAL A 217 6.39 -10.90 -14.24
C VAL A 217 7.20 -9.78 -13.58
N VAL A 218 8.52 -9.86 -13.69
CA VAL A 218 9.45 -8.83 -13.19
C VAL A 218 9.96 -8.01 -14.36
N CYS A 219 9.63 -6.73 -14.37
CA CYS A 219 10.09 -5.77 -15.37
C CYS A 219 11.16 -4.86 -14.78
N THR A 220 12.25 -4.68 -15.52
CA THR A 220 13.26 -3.64 -15.28
C THR A 220 12.95 -2.48 -16.21
N VAL A 221 12.66 -1.32 -15.64
CA VAL A 221 12.28 -0.13 -16.41
C VAL A 221 13.25 1.00 -16.11
N SER A 222 13.77 1.62 -17.17
CA SER A 222 14.52 2.86 -17.09
C SER A 222 13.56 4.04 -17.16
N ILE A 223 13.79 5.05 -16.33
CA ILE A 223 13.01 6.30 -16.32
C ILE A 223 13.96 7.50 -16.24
N ALA A 224 13.70 8.50 -17.10
CA ALA A 224 14.45 9.75 -17.10
C ALA A 224 13.53 10.93 -17.40
N PRO A 225 13.72 12.08 -16.77
CA PRO A 225 13.13 13.34 -17.22
C PRO A 225 13.66 13.72 -18.61
N VAL A 226 12.79 14.26 -19.46
CA VAL A 226 13.15 14.79 -20.78
C VAL A 226 13.42 16.28 -20.65
N SER A 227 14.65 16.71 -20.93
CA SER A 227 15.05 18.11 -20.88
C SER A 227 15.49 18.61 -22.26
N ALA A 228 15.20 19.88 -22.54
CA ALA A 228 15.71 20.57 -23.71
C ALA A 228 17.21 20.97 -23.57
N GLU A 229 17.70 21.02 -22.34
CA GLU A 229 19.10 21.44 -22.02
C GLU A 229 20.10 20.29 -22.16
N GLY A 230 19.63 19.06 -22.35
CA GLY A 230 20.46 17.87 -22.55
C GLY A 230 19.95 16.65 -21.80
N PRO A 231 20.59 15.49 -21.97
CA PRO A 231 20.14 14.24 -21.37
C PRO A 231 20.33 14.25 -19.84
N ILE A 232 19.27 13.99 -19.12
CA ILE A 232 19.31 13.75 -17.67
C ILE A 232 19.58 12.24 -17.43
N PRO A 233 20.47 11.87 -16.50
CA PRO A 233 20.74 10.47 -16.19
C PRO A 233 19.44 9.70 -15.86
N ALA A 234 19.29 8.55 -16.49
CA ALA A 234 18.17 7.67 -16.24
C ALA A 234 18.39 6.89 -14.95
N VAL A 235 17.31 6.68 -14.20
CA VAL A 235 17.30 5.77 -13.05
C VAL A 235 16.47 4.53 -13.37
N MET A 236 16.73 3.44 -12.65
CA MET A 236 16.03 2.17 -12.87
C MET A 236 15.06 1.91 -11.74
N PHE A 237 13.92 1.29 -12.08
CA PHE A 237 13.03 0.69 -11.09
C PHE A 237 12.62 -0.72 -11.50
N ARG A 238 12.17 -1.51 -10.53
CA ARG A 238 11.63 -2.85 -10.73
C ARG A 238 10.12 -2.83 -10.55
N HIS A 239 9.41 -3.38 -11.51
CA HIS A 239 7.97 -3.58 -11.44
C HIS A 239 7.67 -5.07 -11.38
N LEU A 240 6.99 -5.53 -10.35
CA LEU A 240 6.62 -6.92 -10.12
C LEU A 240 5.11 -7.07 -10.19
N LEU A 241 4.62 -7.75 -11.24
CA LEU A 241 3.19 -8.04 -11.43
C LEU A 241 2.86 -9.45 -10.97
N TYR A 242 2.11 -9.59 -9.90
CA TYR A 242 1.56 -10.86 -9.45
C TYR A 242 0.26 -11.20 -10.19
N GLY A 243 0.26 -12.31 -10.94
CA GLY A 243 -0.84 -12.67 -11.84
C GLY A 243 -1.91 -13.60 -11.24
N ALA A 244 -1.63 -14.25 -10.09
CA ALA A 244 -2.48 -15.31 -9.54
C ALA A 244 -3.47 -14.84 -8.45
N TRP A 245 -3.79 -13.55 -8.39
CA TRP A 245 -4.80 -13.03 -7.45
C TRP A 245 -6.09 -12.70 -8.19
N PRO A 246 -7.14 -13.53 -8.08
CA PRO A 246 -8.39 -13.32 -8.82
C PRO A 246 -9.17 -12.08 -8.36
N ASP A 247 -10.05 -11.58 -9.24
CA ASP A 247 -10.93 -10.45 -8.92
C ASP A 247 -11.91 -10.80 -7.80
N ASN A 248 -12.00 -9.91 -6.83
CA ASN A 248 -12.88 -10.03 -5.66
C ASN A 248 -12.70 -11.31 -4.81
N GLY A 249 -11.60 -12.04 -5.00
CA GLY A 249 -11.28 -13.27 -4.29
C GLY A 249 -9.93 -13.23 -3.57
N ILE A 250 -9.43 -14.41 -3.31
CA ILE A 250 -8.12 -14.72 -2.77
C ILE A 250 -7.44 -15.71 -3.71
N PRO A 251 -6.10 -15.84 -3.69
CA PRO A 251 -5.41 -16.91 -4.42
C PRO A 251 -5.97 -18.29 -4.04
N GLU A 252 -6.17 -19.11 -5.06
CA GLU A 252 -6.58 -20.50 -4.85
C GLU A 252 -5.56 -21.24 -3.96
N PRO A 253 -5.95 -22.33 -3.27
CA PRO A 253 -5.05 -23.04 -2.38
C PRO A 253 -3.70 -23.42 -3.03
N GLU A 254 -3.71 -23.79 -4.30
CA GLU A 254 -2.54 -24.15 -5.10
C GLU A 254 -1.62 -22.95 -5.37
N ASP A 255 -2.18 -21.74 -5.31
CA ASP A 255 -1.46 -20.49 -5.60
C ASP A 255 -0.93 -19.79 -4.36
N ARG A 256 -1.25 -20.27 -3.16
CA ARG A 256 -0.86 -19.64 -1.88
C ARG A 256 0.65 -19.64 -1.67
N GLU A 257 1.33 -20.69 -2.08
CA GLU A 257 2.79 -20.75 -2.03
C GLU A 257 3.41 -19.71 -2.97
N SER A 258 2.82 -19.49 -4.15
CA SER A 258 3.30 -18.49 -5.09
C SER A 258 3.20 -17.06 -4.51
N LEU A 259 2.19 -16.77 -3.69
CA LEU A 259 2.07 -15.48 -2.99
C LEU A 259 3.20 -15.29 -1.95
N LEU A 260 3.56 -16.33 -1.20
CA LEU A 260 4.72 -16.28 -0.30
C LEU A 260 6.02 -16.03 -1.06
N ASN A 261 6.21 -16.74 -2.17
CA ASN A 261 7.38 -16.56 -3.03
C ASN A 261 7.41 -15.18 -3.66
N PHE A 262 6.26 -14.63 -4.04
CA PHE A 262 6.14 -13.26 -4.54
C PHE A 262 6.53 -12.23 -3.47
N ILE A 263 6.05 -12.35 -2.23
CA ILE A 263 6.41 -11.43 -1.14
C ILE A 263 7.93 -11.47 -0.88
N ARG A 264 8.52 -12.68 -0.86
CA ARG A 264 9.98 -12.87 -0.73
C ARG A 264 10.75 -12.26 -1.90
N LEU A 265 10.23 -12.39 -3.11
CA LEU A 265 10.82 -11.83 -4.31
C LEU A 265 10.82 -10.30 -4.27
N VAL A 266 9.69 -9.68 -3.90
CA VAL A 266 9.59 -8.22 -3.74
C VAL A 266 10.59 -7.71 -2.70
N ASP A 267 10.70 -8.38 -1.56
CA ASP A 267 11.65 -8.01 -0.50
C ASP A 267 13.11 -8.07 -0.98
N ARG A 268 13.51 -9.17 -1.61
CA ARG A 268 14.87 -9.33 -2.16
C ARG A 268 15.16 -8.31 -3.26
N THR A 269 14.23 -8.09 -4.17
CA THR A 269 14.38 -7.13 -5.27
C THR A 269 14.54 -5.70 -4.75
N ASN A 270 13.83 -5.33 -3.68
CA ASN A 270 13.96 -4.00 -3.08
C ASN A 270 15.31 -3.79 -2.40
N LYS A 271 15.91 -4.84 -1.87
CA LYS A 271 17.23 -4.83 -1.20
C LYS A 271 18.41 -5.04 -2.15
N ASP A 272 18.13 -5.34 -3.41
CA ASP A 272 19.20 -5.49 -4.41
C ASP A 272 19.84 -4.13 -4.72
N LEU A 273 21.10 -3.99 -4.33
CA LEU A 273 21.93 -2.79 -4.53
C LEU A 273 22.80 -2.89 -5.78
N SER A 274 22.69 -3.99 -6.54
CA SER A 274 23.52 -4.19 -7.73
C SER A 274 23.29 -3.09 -8.77
N GLY A 275 24.38 -2.44 -9.20
CA GLY A 275 24.33 -1.35 -10.17
C GLY A 275 23.79 -0.02 -9.62
N LEU A 276 23.68 0.14 -8.29
CA LEU A 276 23.32 1.39 -7.64
C LEU A 276 24.57 2.12 -7.08
N GLU A 277 24.42 3.42 -6.88
CA GLU A 277 25.46 4.22 -6.22
C GLU A 277 25.58 3.85 -4.73
N ALA A 278 26.78 4.06 -4.15
CA ALA A 278 27.04 3.76 -2.74
C ALA A 278 26.16 4.56 -1.76
N THR A 279 25.59 5.67 -2.22
CA THR A 279 24.68 6.52 -1.44
C THR A 279 23.20 6.10 -1.55
N ALA A 280 22.90 5.03 -2.30
CA ALA A 280 21.54 4.58 -2.46
C ALA A 280 20.95 4.05 -1.15
N ASP A 281 19.68 4.34 -0.91
CA ASP A 281 18.96 3.80 0.24
C ASP A 281 19.02 2.27 0.22
N VAL A 282 19.42 1.67 1.33
CA VAL A 282 19.56 0.21 1.44
C VAL A 282 18.21 -0.48 1.37
N GLU A 283 17.21 0.10 2.01
CA GLU A 283 15.84 -0.44 2.06
C GLU A 283 14.81 0.68 1.90
N PRO A 284 14.67 1.26 0.69
CA PRO A 284 13.68 2.31 0.46
C PRO A 284 12.26 1.75 0.58
N PRO A 285 11.24 2.62 0.77
CA PRO A 285 9.86 2.20 0.73
C PRO A 285 9.53 1.58 -0.64
N ILE A 286 8.64 0.60 -0.63
CA ILE A 286 8.05 0.07 -1.87
C ILE A 286 6.72 0.75 -2.16
N MET A 287 6.35 0.83 -3.43
CA MET A 287 4.98 1.15 -3.84
C MET A 287 4.20 -0.14 -4.03
N VAL A 288 3.01 -0.22 -3.44
CA VAL A 288 2.13 -1.38 -3.60
C VAL A 288 0.77 -0.91 -4.06
N HIS A 289 0.27 -1.52 -5.12
CA HIS A 289 -1.09 -1.27 -5.59
C HIS A 289 -1.79 -2.53 -6.11
N CYS A 290 -3.10 -2.55 -5.98
CA CYS A 290 -3.98 -3.40 -6.76
C CYS A 290 -4.80 -2.52 -7.72
N SER A 291 -6.12 -2.57 -7.72
CA SER A 291 -6.94 -1.58 -8.43
C SER A 291 -7.19 -0.34 -7.56
N ALA A 292 -7.87 -0.49 -6.43
CA ALA A 292 -8.14 0.58 -5.46
C ALA A 292 -6.99 0.84 -4.48
N GLY A 293 -6.07 -0.10 -4.32
CA GLY A 293 -4.97 -0.02 -3.37
C GLY A 293 -5.38 -0.21 -1.92
N VAL A 294 -6.37 -1.08 -1.66
CA VAL A 294 -6.89 -1.33 -0.31
C VAL A 294 -7.02 -2.82 0.03
N GLY A 295 -7.75 -3.63 -0.72
CA GLY A 295 -8.01 -5.03 -0.39
C GLY A 295 -6.74 -5.90 -0.48
N ARG A 296 -6.36 -6.30 -1.70
CA ARG A 296 -5.13 -7.07 -1.97
C ARG A 296 -3.88 -6.37 -1.43
N THR A 297 -3.84 -5.05 -1.55
CA THR A 297 -2.74 -4.22 -1.04
C THR A 297 -2.60 -4.34 0.47
N GLY A 298 -3.71 -4.24 1.22
CA GLY A 298 -3.69 -4.41 2.68
C GLY A 298 -3.28 -5.81 3.10
N SER A 299 -3.76 -6.84 2.42
CA SER A 299 -3.37 -8.23 2.70
C SER A 299 -1.89 -8.48 2.44
N PHE A 300 -1.34 -7.94 1.34
CA PHE A 300 0.09 -8.02 1.04
C PHE A 300 0.94 -7.35 2.10
N ILE A 301 0.57 -6.13 2.54
CA ILE A 301 1.33 -5.39 3.56
C ILE A 301 1.26 -6.11 4.91
N ALA A 302 0.08 -6.60 5.32
CA ALA A 302 -0.07 -7.36 6.57
C ALA A 302 0.79 -8.64 6.56
N LEU A 303 0.75 -9.41 5.47
CA LEU A 303 1.58 -10.61 5.31
C LEU A 303 3.06 -10.26 5.34
N SER A 304 3.50 -9.24 4.60
CA SER A 304 4.88 -8.76 4.59
C SER A 304 5.35 -8.38 6.00
N SER A 305 4.50 -7.66 6.75
CA SER A 305 4.75 -7.27 8.14
C SER A 305 5.04 -8.47 9.04
N PHE A 306 4.18 -9.48 9.01
CA PHE A 306 4.36 -10.69 9.83
C PHE A 306 5.53 -11.55 9.40
N LEU A 307 5.73 -11.73 8.10
CA LEU A 307 6.87 -12.49 7.61
C LEU A 307 8.19 -11.83 8.05
N ARG A 308 8.25 -10.51 8.05
CA ARG A 308 9.40 -9.72 8.49
C ARG A 308 9.62 -9.81 9.99
N SER A 309 8.60 -9.57 10.80
CA SER A 309 8.70 -9.58 12.26
C SER A 309 9.10 -10.94 12.81
N ASN A 310 8.70 -12.03 12.12
CA ASN A 310 9.02 -13.41 12.50
C ASN A 310 10.30 -13.95 11.81
N GLY A 311 11.03 -13.11 11.05
CA GLY A 311 12.28 -13.52 10.40
C GLY A 311 12.11 -14.50 9.24
N LEU A 312 10.89 -14.60 8.65
CA LEU A 312 10.57 -15.44 7.50
C LEU A 312 10.93 -14.75 6.16
N ILE A 313 11.12 -13.44 6.21
CA ILE A 313 11.85 -12.61 5.24
C ILE A 313 12.86 -11.77 6.01
N SER A 314 13.82 -11.17 5.30
CA SER A 314 14.91 -10.42 5.95
C SER A 314 14.36 -9.32 6.84
N LYS A 315 14.83 -9.23 8.08
CA LYS A 315 14.53 -8.10 8.95
C LYS A 315 15.09 -6.81 8.33
N PRO A 316 14.54 -5.64 8.68
CA PRO A 316 15.13 -4.37 8.28
C PRO A 316 16.60 -4.32 8.72
N ASN A 317 17.44 -3.66 7.92
CA ASN A 317 18.84 -3.51 8.26
C ASN A 317 18.96 -2.78 9.61
N PRO A 318 19.64 -3.33 10.62
CA PRO A 318 19.78 -2.70 11.93
C PRO A 318 20.46 -1.32 11.88
N HIS A 319 21.19 -1.00 10.81
CA HIS A 319 21.77 0.33 10.60
C HIS A 319 20.74 1.36 10.05
N THR A 320 19.57 0.91 9.59
CA THR A 320 18.45 1.77 9.21
C THR A 320 17.33 1.78 10.25
N THR A 321 17.46 0.99 11.32
CA THR A 321 16.55 1.02 12.45
C THR A 321 16.88 2.21 13.36
N GLU A 322 16.61 3.41 12.89
CA GLU A 322 16.12 4.43 13.80
C GLU A 322 14.93 3.80 14.52
N VAL A 323 14.93 3.89 15.84
CA VAL A 323 13.78 3.43 16.64
C VAL A 323 12.61 4.33 16.25
N TYR A 324 11.84 3.88 15.27
CA TYR A 324 10.64 4.63 14.87
C TYR A 324 9.73 4.79 16.07
N PRO A 325 9.20 5.99 16.34
CA PRO A 325 8.22 6.17 17.39
C PRO A 325 7.04 5.23 17.15
N PRO A 326 6.38 4.75 18.21
CA PRO A 326 5.20 3.90 18.06
C PRO A 326 4.17 4.63 17.18
N LEU A 327 3.42 3.83 16.38
CA LEU A 327 2.32 4.39 15.61
C LEU A 327 1.33 5.10 16.54
N PRO A 328 0.76 6.24 16.15
CA PRO A 328 -0.23 6.94 16.94
C PRO A 328 -1.38 6.01 17.31
N GLN A 329 -1.86 6.13 18.54
CA GLN A 329 -3.06 5.38 18.95
C GLN A 329 -4.27 5.83 18.14
N SER A 330 -5.14 4.87 17.82
CA SER A 330 -6.42 5.18 17.18
C SER A 330 -7.27 6.06 18.10
N PRO A 331 -7.81 7.18 17.61
CA PRO A 331 -8.75 7.98 18.39
C PRO A 331 -10.08 7.25 18.66
N LEU A 332 -10.34 6.12 18.00
CA LEU A 332 -11.44 5.21 18.34
C LEU A 332 -11.12 4.32 19.56
N GLY A 333 -9.97 4.51 20.20
CA GLY A 333 -9.52 3.73 21.33
C GLY A 333 -8.91 2.36 20.94
N LEU A 334 -8.55 1.59 21.96
CA LEU A 334 -7.96 0.28 21.81
C LEU A 334 -8.97 -0.73 21.24
N LEU A 335 -8.45 -1.81 20.67
CA LEU A 335 -9.27 -2.97 20.31
C LEU A 335 -9.85 -3.62 21.58
N PRO A 336 -11.08 -4.18 21.52
CA PRO A 336 -11.67 -4.92 22.64
C PRO A 336 -10.79 -6.10 23.09
N GLU A 337 -10.80 -6.43 24.38
CA GLU A 337 -10.00 -7.52 24.95
C GLU A 337 -10.22 -8.88 24.26
N SER A 338 -11.42 -9.08 23.71
CA SER A 338 -11.75 -10.32 22.97
C SER A 338 -10.87 -10.55 21.73
N ILE A 339 -10.29 -9.50 21.14
CA ILE A 339 -9.44 -9.58 19.94
C ILE A 339 -8.10 -8.84 20.07
N SER A 340 -7.88 -8.06 21.13
CA SER A 340 -6.66 -7.25 21.28
C SER A 340 -5.37 -8.06 21.45
N TRP A 341 -5.47 -9.35 21.81
CA TRP A 341 -4.37 -10.30 21.90
C TRP A 341 -3.98 -10.91 20.53
N ASP A 342 -4.83 -10.74 19.52
CA ASP A 342 -4.64 -11.24 18.16
C ASP A 342 -3.84 -10.23 17.35
N GLU A 343 -2.63 -10.60 16.98
CA GLU A 343 -1.72 -9.70 16.25
C GLU A 343 -2.23 -9.34 14.85
N VAL A 344 -2.98 -10.26 14.18
CA VAL A 344 -3.57 -9.96 12.85
C VAL A 344 -4.63 -8.87 12.97
N SER A 345 -5.48 -8.94 14.02
CA SER A 345 -6.49 -7.91 14.26
C SER A 345 -5.85 -6.54 14.50
N GLN A 346 -4.76 -6.50 15.26
CA GLN A 346 -4.01 -5.28 15.56
C GLN A 346 -3.32 -4.70 14.30
N GLU A 347 -2.71 -5.57 13.48
CA GLU A 347 -2.07 -5.14 12.23
C GLU A 347 -3.11 -4.53 11.28
N VAL A 348 -4.23 -5.23 11.04
CA VAL A 348 -5.26 -4.77 10.12
C VAL A 348 -5.92 -3.48 10.60
N ASP A 349 -6.21 -3.34 11.90
CA ASP A 349 -6.73 -2.09 12.45
C ASP A 349 -5.75 -0.92 12.27
N SER A 350 -4.46 -1.18 12.53
CA SER A 350 -3.37 -0.22 12.31
C SER A 350 -3.24 0.21 10.84
N LEU A 351 -3.37 -0.73 9.89
CA LEU A 351 -3.36 -0.41 8.46
C LEU A 351 -4.56 0.48 8.09
N ARG A 352 -5.75 0.19 8.65
CA ARG A 352 -6.97 1.00 8.43
C ARG A 352 -6.89 2.38 9.05
N GLU A 353 -6.08 2.59 10.09
CA GLU A 353 -5.76 3.91 10.61
C GLU A 353 -4.95 4.73 9.61
N GLN A 354 -4.13 4.10 8.79
CA GLN A 354 -3.21 4.78 7.89
C GLN A 354 -3.76 4.94 6.46
N ARG A 355 -4.62 4.01 6.01
CA ARG A 355 -5.33 4.09 4.73
C ARG A 355 -6.72 3.48 4.87
N PRO A 356 -7.79 4.17 4.40
CA PRO A 356 -9.16 3.67 4.49
C PRO A 356 -9.33 2.29 3.86
N GLY A 357 -10.07 1.40 4.52
CA GLY A 357 -10.56 0.15 3.95
C GLY A 357 -9.50 -0.92 3.66
N MET A 358 -8.32 -0.85 4.28
CA MET A 358 -7.29 -1.89 4.11
C MET A 358 -7.80 -3.25 4.56
N VAL A 359 -7.51 -4.32 3.78
CA VAL A 359 -8.08 -5.67 3.94
C VAL A 359 -9.61 -5.59 3.84
N GLN A 360 -10.12 -5.48 2.63
CA GLN A 360 -11.48 -5.05 2.33
C GLN A 360 -12.54 -6.14 2.49
N ARG A 361 -12.14 -7.42 2.51
CA ARG A 361 -13.04 -8.56 2.50
C ARG A 361 -12.71 -9.58 3.59
N PRO A 362 -13.73 -10.32 4.11
CA PRO A 362 -13.48 -11.36 5.14
C PRO A 362 -12.58 -12.48 4.62
N GLU A 363 -12.68 -12.85 3.34
CA GLU A 363 -11.81 -13.86 2.72
C GLU A 363 -10.35 -13.41 2.72
N GLN A 364 -10.08 -12.12 2.54
CA GLN A 364 -8.72 -11.56 2.60
C GLN A 364 -8.16 -11.59 4.02
N LEU A 365 -9.00 -11.33 5.02
CA LEU A 365 -8.59 -11.49 6.43
C LEU A 365 -8.26 -12.96 6.73
N HIS A 366 -9.12 -13.90 6.32
CA HIS A 366 -8.91 -15.33 6.51
C HIS A 366 -7.61 -15.80 5.84
N LEU A 367 -7.36 -15.35 4.61
CA LEU A 367 -6.13 -15.64 3.86
C LEU A 367 -4.87 -15.25 4.64
N ILE A 368 -4.88 -14.13 5.37
CA ILE A 368 -3.72 -13.71 6.16
C ILE A 368 -3.36 -14.80 7.20
N TYR A 369 -4.34 -15.32 7.94
CA TYR A 369 -4.11 -16.40 8.91
C TYR A 369 -3.60 -17.67 8.24
N GLU A 370 -4.23 -18.09 7.15
CA GLU A 370 -3.85 -19.31 6.41
C GLU A 370 -2.41 -19.25 5.89
N ILE A 371 -2.05 -18.15 5.23
CA ILE A 371 -0.69 -17.96 4.70
C ILE A 371 0.35 -17.91 5.80
N LEU A 372 0.05 -17.28 6.93
CA LEU A 372 0.98 -17.24 8.06
C LEU A 372 1.22 -18.65 8.63
N ILE A 373 0.17 -19.45 8.83
CA ILE A 373 0.31 -20.83 9.29
C ILE A 373 1.15 -21.65 8.30
N ALA A 374 0.83 -21.55 7.00
CA ALA A 374 1.58 -22.25 5.97
C ALA A 374 3.07 -21.84 5.94
N ALA A 375 3.37 -20.54 6.13
CA ALA A 375 4.73 -20.04 6.17
C ALA A 375 5.55 -20.62 7.34
N PHE A 376 4.96 -20.71 8.54
CA PHE A 376 5.63 -21.31 9.70
C PHE A 376 5.87 -22.81 9.53
N ILE A 377 4.88 -23.54 8.98
CA ILE A 377 5.02 -24.99 8.72
C ILE A 377 6.11 -25.23 7.68
N PHE A 378 6.11 -24.45 6.58
CA PHE A 378 7.11 -24.59 5.51
C PHE A 378 8.54 -24.38 6.01
N MET A 379 8.77 -23.35 6.85
CA MET A 379 10.09 -23.09 7.42
C MET A 379 10.57 -24.19 8.36
N ALA A 380 9.67 -24.77 9.15
CA ALA A 380 10.02 -25.87 10.03
C ALA A 380 10.45 -27.13 9.23
N ASN A 381 9.74 -27.42 8.13
CA ASN A 381 10.06 -28.58 7.26
C ASN A 381 11.38 -28.36 6.49
N GLY A 382 11.66 -27.14 6.03
CA GLY A 382 12.90 -26.78 5.37
C GLY A 382 14.13 -26.94 6.27
N ASN A 383 14.02 -26.54 7.54
CA ASN A 383 15.08 -26.73 8.54
C ASN A 383 15.34 -28.20 8.85
N VAL A 384 14.31 -29.06 8.90
CA VAL A 384 14.48 -30.52 9.14
C VAL A 384 15.25 -31.19 8.00
N ASN A 385 15.06 -30.78 6.76
CA ASN A 385 15.78 -31.34 5.62
C ASN A 385 17.26 -30.91 5.57
N HIS A 386 17.61 -29.72 6.04
CA HIS A 386 19.00 -29.29 6.15
C HIS A 386 19.79 -30.08 7.22
N TYR A 387 19.17 -30.43 8.34
CA TYR A 387 19.81 -31.26 9.37
C TYR A 387 19.98 -32.73 8.96
N ARG A 388 19.13 -33.24 8.03
CA ARG A 388 19.23 -34.63 7.52
C ARG A 388 20.26 -34.81 6.39
N GLN A 389 20.75 -33.75 5.79
CA GLN A 389 21.79 -33.80 4.75
C GLN A 389 23.22 -33.65 5.32
N HIS A 390 23.36 -33.34 6.60
CA HIS A 390 24.64 -33.16 7.30
C HIS A 390 24.83 -34.10 8.49
N SER A 391 23.95 -35.07 8.69
CA SER A 391 24.06 -36.21 9.58
C SER A 391 24.19 -37.52 8.78
#